data_0c0eddfa81d266df6c5d19d2ce91ab85
#
_entry.id   0c0eddfa81d266df6c5d19d2ce91ab85
#
_cell.length_a   1.000
_cell.length_b   1.000
_cell.length_c   1.000
_cell.angle_alpha   90.00
_cell.angle_beta   90.00
_cell.angle_gamma   90.00
#
_symmetry.space_group_name_H-M   'P 1'
#
loop_
_entity.id
_entity.type
_entity.pdbx_description
1 polymer ?
#
loop_
_entity_poly.entity_id
_entity_poly.type
_entity_poly.pdbx_seq_one_letter_code
_entity_poly.pdbx_strand_id
1 'polypeptide(L)'
;MIYLYDYAKKKNGIVIGTDNYTEYLLGFSTIGGDALFDYNTIQHLWKTEVFEMSKMYEIEYRQDDITKAAAIKESLALKPMDGLGISTDDMAQIGARNYYDVDEILKWYLCNKNVERYPDTFISSYDGNKIQRLAIERVITRHKNSEFKRKHPIVINREDYMTEY
;
A
#
# COMPACT_ATOMS: atom_id res chain seq x y z
N MET A 1 -13.47 11.47 -5.59
CA MET A 1 -12.63 11.76 -6.77
C MET A 1 -13.24 12.76 -7.74
N ILE A 2 -14.51 12.67 -8.13
CA ILE A 2 -15.14 13.61 -9.09
C ILE A 2 -14.87 15.07 -8.70
N TYR A 3 -15.09 15.45 -7.44
CA TYR A 3 -14.82 16.82 -6.96
C TYR A 3 -13.34 17.22 -7.03
N LEU A 4 -12.41 16.29 -6.78
CA LEU A 4 -10.98 16.60 -6.87
C LEU A 4 -10.56 16.88 -8.30
N TYR A 5 -11.03 16.07 -9.26
CA TYR A 5 -10.75 16.30 -10.68
C TYR A 5 -11.44 17.57 -11.22
N ASP A 6 -12.68 17.85 -10.82
CA ASP A 6 -13.34 19.11 -11.17
C ASP A 6 -12.59 20.32 -10.61
N TYR A 7 -12.15 20.22 -9.34
CA TYR A 7 -11.37 21.28 -8.71
C TYR A 7 -9.99 21.45 -9.37
N ALA A 8 -9.28 20.36 -9.64
CA ALA A 8 -8.00 20.38 -10.32
C ALA A 8 -8.10 21.04 -11.69
N LYS A 9 -9.14 20.65 -12.48
CA LYS A 9 -9.42 21.29 -13.77
C LYS A 9 -9.67 22.80 -13.64
N LYS A 10 -10.48 23.24 -12.67
CA LYS A 10 -10.76 24.68 -12.43
C LYS A 10 -9.52 25.46 -12.02
N LYS A 11 -8.55 24.82 -11.37
CA LYS A 11 -7.31 25.42 -10.88
C LYS A 11 -6.11 25.20 -11.81
N ASN A 12 -6.31 24.56 -12.98
CA ASN A 12 -5.24 24.14 -13.89
C ASN A 12 -4.17 23.32 -13.16
N GLY A 13 -4.62 22.40 -12.32
CA GLY A 13 -3.80 21.52 -11.49
C GLY A 13 -3.99 20.05 -11.83
N ILE A 14 -3.33 19.20 -11.07
CA ILE A 14 -3.40 17.74 -11.15
C ILE A 14 -3.85 17.14 -9.83
N VAL A 15 -4.35 15.90 -9.85
CA VAL A 15 -4.68 15.13 -8.65
C VAL A 15 -3.47 14.28 -8.25
N ILE A 16 -3.01 14.46 -7.02
CA ILE A 16 -1.90 13.70 -6.44
C ILE A 16 -2.44 12.48 -5.69
N GLY A 17 -1.93 11.30 -6.01
CA GLY A 17 -2.18 10.06 -5.27
C GLY A 17 -1.35 9.97 -4.00
N THR A 18 -1.85 9.22 -3.03
CA THR A 18 -1.24 9.06 -1.70
C THR A 18 -0.98 7.61 -1.30
N ASP A 19 -1.28 6.66 -2.18
CA ASP A 19 -1.02 5.24 -1.94
C ASP A 19 0.48 4.95 -1.99
N ASN A 20 1.00 4.20 -1.04
CA ASN A 20 2.36 3.66 -1.07
C ASN A 20 2.40 2.29 -1.77
N TYR A 21 3.60 1.74 -1.93
CA TYR A 21 3.79 0.49 -2.68
C TYR A 21 3.13 -0.72 -2.00
N THR A 22 3.15 -0.79 -0.68
CA THR A 22 2.50 -1.86 0.07
C THR A 22 0.98 -1.84 -0.12
N GLU A 23 0.37 -0.66 -0.02
CA GLU A 23 -1.06 -0.46 -0.27
C GLU A 23 -1.43 -0.83 -1.70
N TYR A 24 -0.65 -0.38 -2.69
CA TYR A 24 -0.81 -0.76 -4.09
C TYR A 24 -0.74 -2.29 -4.28
N LEU A 25 0.25 -2.96 -3.69
CA LEU A 25 0.41 -4.41 -3.81
C LEU A 25 -0.73 -5.21 -3.16
N LEU A 26 -1.28 -4.71 -2.06
CA LEU A 26 -2.38 -5.34 -1.32
C LEU A 26 -3.76 -4.92 -1.81
N GLY A 27 -3.83 -3.95 -2.73
CA GLY A 27 -5.08 -3.40 -3.24
C GLY A 27 -5.90 -2.66 -2.19
N PHE A 28 -5.21 -1.98 -1.26
CA PHE A 28 -5.83 -1.04 -0.32
C PHE A 28 -6.15 0.28 -1.00
N SER A 29 -6.93 0.20 -2.05
CA SER A 29 -7.42 1.37 -2.78
C SER A 29 -8.77 1.05 -3.42
N THR A 30 -9.55 2.07 -3.68
CA THR A 30 -10.86 1.94 -4.33
C THR A 30 -10.73 2.35 -5.79
N ILE A 31 -11.13 1.46 -6.72
CA ILE A 31 -11.19 1.77 -8.15
C ILE A 31 -12.16 2.94 -8.36
N GLY A 32 -11.70 4.01 -9.03
CA GLY A 32 -12.46 5.26 -9.18
C GLY A 32 -12.51 6.13 -7.93
N GLY A 33 -11.88 5.68 -6.83
CA GLY A 33 -11.61 6.43 -5.62
C GLY A 33 -10.15 6.87 -5.55
N ASP A 34 -9.48 6.55 -4.44
CA ASP A 34 -8.08 6.88 -4.18
C ASP A 34 -7.08 6.21 -5.13
N ALA A 35 -7.48 5.12 -5.81
CA ALA A 35 -6.70 4.54 -6.91
C ALA A 35 -6.68 5.41 -8.19
N LEU A 36 -7.43 6.51 -8.24
CA LEU A 36 -7.51 7.39 -9.40
C LEU A 36 -6.77 8.69 -9.13
N PHE A 37 -5.64 8.90 -9.80
CA PHE A 37 -4.78 10.07 -9.68
C PHE A 37 -4.00 10.31 -10.98
N ASP A 38 -3.49 11.52 -11.16
CA ASP A 38 -2.62 11.87 -12.29
C ASP A 38 -1.14 11.57 -11.99
N TYR A 39 -0.73 11.74 -10.74
CA TYR A 39 0.64 11.52 -10.30
C TYR A 39 0.67 11.02 -8.84
N ASN A 40 1.57 10.11 -8.52
CA ASN A 40 1.76 9.62 -7.16
C ASN A 40 3.24 9.70 -6.75
N THR A 41 3.50 10.44 -5.68
CA THR A 41 4.86 10.74 -5.22
C THR A 41 5.46 9.65 -4.35
N ILE A 42 4.63 8.80 -3.72
CA ILE A 42 5.07 7.81 -2.71
C ILE A 42 4.78 6.35 -3.09
N GLN A 43 4.21 6.08 -4.26
CA GLN A 43 3.87 4.71 -4.66
C GLN A 43 5.09 3.80 -4.87
N HIS A 44 6.29 4.36 -4.96
CA HIS A 44 7.54 3.59 -5.02
C HIS A 44 8.10 3.23 -3.64
N LEU A 45 7.53 3.77 -2.55
CA LEU A 45 7.97 3.54 -1.17
C LEU A 45 7.13 2.45 -0.50
N TRP A 46 7.80 1.56 0.23
CA TRP A 46 7.13 0.63 1.15
C TRP A 46 6.45 1.37 2.29
N LYS A 47 5.40 0.79 2.88
CA LYS A 47 4.72 1.40 4.05
C LYS A 47 5.69 1.67 5.19
N THR A 48 6.63 0.76 5.41
CA THR A 48 7.67 0.91 6.44
C THR A 48 8.63 2.06 6.14
N GLU A 49 8.98 2.28 4.87
CA GLU A 49 9.80 3.43 4.46
C GLU A 49 9.07 4.75 4.67
N VAL A 50 7.75 4.80 4.40
CA VAL A 50 6.93 5.97 4.72
C VAL A 50 6.93 6.26 6.22
N PHE A 51 6.85 5.23 7.07
CA PHE A 51 6.96 5.39 8.52
C PHE A 51 8.33 5.94 8.94
N GLU A 52 9.42 5.40 8.41
CA GLU A 52 10.76 5.86 8.75
C GLU A 52 11.01 7.30 8.27
N MET A 53 10.58 7.65 7.06
CA MET A 53 10.65 9.04 6.59
C MET A 53 9.82 9.97 7.48
N SER A 54 8.62 9.57 7.88
CA SER A 54 7.79 10.38 8.78
C SER A 54 8.46 10.60 10.14
N LYS A 55 9.13 9.58 10.69
CA LYS A 55 9.93 9.74 11.93
C LYS A 55 11.08 10.72 11.75
N MET A 56 11.78 10.66 10.62
CA MET A 56 12.85 11.61 10.30
C MET A 56 12.34 13.04 10.26
N TYR A 57 11.24 13.30 9.55
CA TYR A 57 10.62 14.63 9.49
C TYR A 57 10.09 15.08 10.85
N GLU A 58 9.52 14.19 11.65
CA GLU A 58 9.10 14.52 13.01
C GLU A 58 10.28 15.05 13.85
N ILE A 59 11.44 14.39 13.76
CA ILE A 59 12.67 14.81 14.48
C ILE A 59 13.17 16.17 13.95
N GLU A 60 13.20 16.36 12.64
CA GLU A 60 13.63 17.58 12.00
C GLU A 60 12.76 18.77 12.42
N TYR A 61 11.43 18.62 12.32
CA TYR A 61 10.50 19.69 12.68
C TYR A 61 10.42 19.99 14.19
N ARG A 62 10.94 19.14 15.08
CA ARG A 62 10.99 19.48 16.52
C ARG A 62 11.76 20.77 16.82
N GLN A 63 12.72 21.12 15.96
CA GLN A 63 13.52 22.32 16.13
C GLN A 63 12.88 23.56 15.47
N ASP A 64 12.24 23.37 14.33
CA ASP A 64 11.75 24.45 13.48
C ASP A 64 10.25 24.73 13.62
N ASP A 65 9.44 23.69 13.80
CA ASP A 65 7.97 23.78 13.87
C ASP A 65 7.40 22.66 14.73
N ILE A 66 7.31 22.93 16.03
CA ILE A 66 6.80 21.95 17.02
C ILE A 66 5.37 21.49 16.73
N THR A 67 4.56 22.32 16.06
CA THR A 67 3.18 21.97 15.72
C THR A 67 3.15 20.92 14.63
N LYS A 68 3.99 21.02 13.61
CA LYS A 68 4.14 20.01 12.58
C LYS A 68 4.70 18.71 13.16
N ALA A 69 5.73 18.80 14.00
CA ALA A 69 6.29 17.63 14.67
C ALA A 69 5.24 16.88 15.49
N ALA A 70 4.41 17.61 16.26
CA ALA A 70 3.33 17.01 17.03
C ALA A 70 2.28 16.33 16.14
N ALA A 71 1.88 16.96 15.04
CA ALA A 71 0.92 16.38 14.09
C ALA A 71 1.44 15.09 13.43
N ILE A 72 2.73 15.08 13.04
CA ILE A 72 3.36 13.88 12.47
C ILE A 72 3.42 12.75 13.52
N LYS A 73 3.82 13.08 14.76
CA LYS A 73 3.88 12.13 15.86
C LYS A 73 2.50 11.51 16.16
N GLU A 74 1.47 12.34 16.19
CA GLU A 74 0.09 11.89 16.39
C GLU A 74 -0.35 10.96 15.26
N SER A 75 -0.08 11.34 14.00
CA SER A 75 -0.37 10.51 12.82
C SER A 75 0.33 9.15 12.86
N LEU A 76 1.60 9.11 13.29
CA LEU A 76 2.34 7.84 13.44
C LEU A 76 1.81 6.94 14.56
N ALA A 77 1.12 7.50 15.56
CA ALA A 77 0.51 6.74 16.65
C ALA A 77 -0.84 6.12 16.26
N LEU A 78 -1.48 6.59 15.19
CA LEU A 78 -2.75 6.06 14.72
C LEU A 78 -2.54 4.69 14.05
N LYS A 79 -3.48 3.78 14.27
CA LYS A 79 -3.51 2.53 13.53
C LYS A 79 -4.05 2.77 12.13
N PRO A 80 -3.33 2.35 11.09
CA PRO A 80 -3.87 2.39 9.73
C PRO A 80 -5.18 1.60 9.62
N MET A 81 -6.18 2.22 8.99
CA MET A 81 -7.51 1.64 8.81
C MET A 81 -8.18 2.21 7.55
N ASP A 82 -9.11 1.45 7.00
CA ASP A 82 -9.86 1.86 5.78
C ASP A 82 -10.89 2.98 6.02
N GLY A 83 -11.21 3.28 7.27
CA GLY A 83 -12.23 4.27 7.62
C GLY A 83 -13.69 3.88 7.28
N LEU A 84 -13.91 2.70 6.73
CA LEU A 84 -15.23 2.22 6.29
C LEU A 84 -15.96 1.41 7.35
N GLY A 85 -15.32 1.13 8.50
CA GLY A 85 -15.89 0.36 9.58
C GLY A 85 -16.04 -1.14 9.29
N ILE A 86 -15.36 -1.65 8.27
CA ILE A 86 -15.39 -3.08 7.89
C ILE A 86 -14.52 -3.89 8.84
N SER A 87 -13.40 -3.31 9.29
CA SER A 87 -12.49 -3.92 10.25
C SER A 87 -11.98 -2.90 11.26
N THR A 88 -11.38 -3.39 12.35
CA THR A 88 -10.79 -2.52 13.39
C THR A 88 -9.52 -1.83 12.93
N ASP A 89 -8.76 -2.50 12.06
CA ASP A 89 -7.51 -1.98 11.46
C ASP A 89 -7.08 -2.87 10.29
N ASP A 90 -6.10 -2.40 9.52
CA ASP A 90 -5.57 -3.11 8.36
C ASP A 90 -4.96 -4.47 8.73
N MET A 91 -4.31 -4.58 9.89
CA MET A 91 -3.68 -5.83 10.32
C MET A 91 -4.69 -6.92 10.58
N ALA A 92 -5.88 -6.58 11.09
CA ALA A 92 -6.99 -7.51 11.23
C ALA A 92 -7.48 -8.03 9.87
N GLN A 93 -7.53 -7.16 8.84
CA GLN A 93 -7.90 -7.57 7.48
C GLN A 93 -6.83 -8.46 6.82
N ILE A 94 -5.56 -8.10 6.97
CA ILE A 94 -4.44 -8.81 6.33
C ILE A 94 -4.16 -10.12 7.07
N GLY A 95 -4.31 -10.13 8.39
CA GLY A 95 -3.93 -11.26 9.25
C GLY A 95 -2.43 -11.34 9.50
N ALA A 96 -1.76 -10.19 9.57
CA ALA A 96 -0.36 -10.04 9.95
C ALA A 96 -0.24 -9.25 11.27
N ARG A 97 0.96 -9.25 11.88
CA ARG A 97 1.19 -8.54 13.14
C ARG A 97 1.35 -7.02 12.96
N ASN A 98 2.09 -6.65 11.92
CA ASN A 98 2.45 -5.27 11.61
C ASN A 98 2.87 -5.13 10.15
N TYR A 99 3.08 -3.90 9.68
CA TYR A 99 3.50 -3.63 8.31
C TYR A 99 4.96 -4.03 8.02
N TYR A 100 5.82 -4.15 9.01
CA TYR A 100 7.19 -4.65 8.78
C TYR A 100 7.16 -6.11 8.33
N ASP A 101 6.35 -6.96 8.97
CA ASP A 101 6.13 -8.33 8.53
C ASP A 101 5.52 -8.39 7.13
N VAL A 102 4.54 -7.53 6.85
CA VAL A 102 3.86 -7.47 5.55
C VAL A 102 4.85 -7.12 4.44
N ASP A 103 5.65 -6.09 4.63
CA ASP A 103 6.64 -5.65 3.64
C ASP A 103 7.72 -6.72 3.42
N GLU A 104 8.19 -7.39 4.47
CA GLU A 104 9.14 -8.51 4.35
C GLU A 104 8.55 -9.68 3.57
N ILE A 105 7.30 -10.06 3.85
CA ILE A 105 6.61 -11.12 3.11
C ILE A 105 6.50 -10.76 1.63
N LEU A 106 6.08 -9.53 1.33
CA LEU A 106 5.93 -9.08 -0.05
C LEU A 106 7.28 -9.00 -0.78
N LYS A 107 8.31 -8.45 -0.15
CA LYS A 107 9.68 -8.42 -0.69
C LYS A 107 10.18 -9.82 -1.00
N TRP A 108 10.03 -10.73 -0.05
CA TRP A 108 10.40 -12.13 -0.24
C TRP A 108 9.62 -12.75 -1.41
N TYR A 109 8.30 -12.58 -1.45
CA TYR A 109 7.45 -13.13 -2.50
C TYR A 109 7.79 -12.60 -3.90
N LEU A 110 8.04 -11.30 -4.02
CA LEU A 110 8.40 -10.68 -5.30
C LEU A 110 9.74 -11.18 -5.84
N CYS A 111 10.69 -11.49 -4.95
CA CYS A 111 11.98 -12.10 -5.33
C CYS A 111 11.85 -13.61 -5.67
N ASN A 112 10.82 -14.30 -5.16
CA ASN A 112 10.68 -15.75 -5.26
C ASN A 112 9.36 -16.17 -5.94
N LYS A 113 8.93 -15.48 -6.98
CA LYS A 113 7.61 -15.68 -7.64
C LYS A 113 7.34 -17.12 -8.13
N ASN A 114 8.38 -17.91 -8.39
CA ASN A 114 8.27 -19.27 -8.90
C ASN A 114 8.33 -20.34 -7.81
N VAL A 115 8.29 -19.98 -6.54
CA VAL A 115 8.32 -20.95 -5.45
C VAL A 115 6.92 -21.57 -5.27
N GLU A 116 6.83 -22.87 -5.42
CA GLU A 116 5.56 -23.62 -5.29
C GLU A 116 5.10 -23.73 -3.83
N ARG A 117 6.05 -23.73 -2.91
CA ARG A 117 5.76 -23.88 -1.47
C ARG A 117 6.37 -22.76 -0.66
N TYR A 118 5.55 -22.10 0.12
CA TYR A 118 6.00 -21.06 1.06
C TYR A 118 6.71 -21.70 2.26
N PRO A 119 7.70 -20.99 2.86
CA PRO A 119 8.34 -21.46 4.09
C PRO A 119 7.32 -21.55 5.23
N ASP A 120 7.57 -22.45 6.17
CA ASP A 120 6.70 -22.57 7.36
C ASP A 120 6.85 -21.36 8.28
N THR A 121 8.05 -20.79 8.34
CA THR A 121 8.37 -19.53 9.01
C THR A 121 9.63 -18.91 8.40
N PHE A 122 9.79 -17.60 8.56
CA PHE A 122 11.09 -16.94 8.47
C PHE A 122 11.24 -15.90 9.60
N ILE A 123 12.47 -15.52 9.89
CA ILE A 123 12.75 -14.58 10.98
C ILE A 123 12.59 -13.16 10.43
N SER A 124 11.79 -12.35 11.12
CA SER A 124 11.64 -10.94 10.79
C SER A 124 12.95 -10.19 11.03
N SER A 125 13.38 -9.42 10.06
CA SER A 125 14.57 -8.56 10.18
C SER A 125 14.32 -7.37 11.11
N TYR A 126 13.05 -7.01 11.32
CA TYR A 126 12.64 -5.88 12.16
C TYR A 126 12.78 -6.17 13.66
N ASP A 127 12.25 -7.32 14.13
CA ASP A 127 12.13 -7.63 15.55
C ASP A 127 12.73 -8.99 15.97
N GLY A 128 13.27 -9.75 15.01
CA GLY A 128 13.81 -11.09 15.23
C GLY A 128 12.79 -12.17 15.55
N ASN A 129 11.50 -11.85 15.51
CA ASN A 129 10.42 -12.81 15.76
C ASN A 129 10.09 -13.62 14.52
N LYS A 130 9.52 -14.83 14.74
CA LYS A 130 9.09 -15.68 13.63
C LYS A 130 7.82 -15.13 12.98
N ILE A 131 7.86 -14.97 11.65
CA ILE A 131 6.69 -14.76 10.81
C ILE A 131 6.14 -16.14 10.46
N GLN A 132 4.91 -16.41 10.88
CA GLN A 132 4.29 -17.73 10.71
C GLN A 132 3.74 -17.91 9.29
N ARG A 133 3.73 -19.16 8.81
CA ARG A 133 3.20 -19.52 7.49
C ARG A 133 1.81 -18.96 7.21
N LEU A 134 0.92 -18.96 8.21
CA LEU A 134 -0.44 -18.45 8.03
C LEU A 134 -0.45 -16.96 7.64
N ALA A 135 0.42 -16.14 8.23
CA ALA A 135 0.56 -14.72 7.85
C ALA A 135 1.12 -14.59 6.43
N ILE A 136 2.12 -15.41 6.08
CA ILE A 136 2.72 -15.45 4.74
C ILE A 136 1.63 -15.78 3.70
N GLU A 137 0.86 -16.83 3.92
CA GLU A 137 -0.22 -17.26 3.02
C GLU A 137 -1.30 -16.19 2.85
N ARG A 138 -1.72 -15.54 3.94
CA ARG A 138 -2.75 -14.48 3.92
C ARG A 138 -2.31 -13.26 3.13
N VAL A 139 -1.10 -12.76 3.39
CA VAL A 139 -0.54 -11.60 2.68
C VAL A 139 -0.45 -11.88 1.18
N ILE A 140 0.11 -13.04 0.80
CA ILE A 140 0.28 -13.41 -0.60
C ILE A 140 -1.07 -13.66 -1.28
N THR A 141 -2.01 -14.30 -0.59
CA THR A 141 -3.37 -14.50 -1.12
C THR A 141 -4.06 -13.17 -1.37
N ARG A 142 -3.96 -12.23 -0.44
CA ARG A 142 -4.51 -10.88 -0.62
C ARG A 142 -3.85 -10.18 -1.81
N HIS A 143 -2.53 -10.25 -1.93
CA HIS A 143 -1.81 -9.70 -3.08
C HIS A 143 -2.33 -10.27 -4.40
N LYS A 144 -2.48 -11.59 -4.50
CA LYS A 144 -3.01 -12.25 -5.71
C LYS A 144 -4.45 -11.84 -6.00
N ASN A 145 -5.31 -11.87 -4.99
CA ASN A 145 -6.74 -11.55 -5.14
C ASN A 145 -6.99 -10.08 -5.52
N SER A 146 -6.05 -9.19 -5.22
CA SER A 146 -6.13 -7.77 -5.59
C SER A 146 -5.48 -7.42 -6.93
N GLU A 147 -5.00 -8.42 -7.68
CA GLU A 147 -4.29 -8.19 -8.94
C GLU A 147 -5.12 -7.41 -9.96
N PHE A 148 -6.44 -7.64 -10.00
CA PHE A 148 -7.33 -6.94 -10.90
C PHE A 148 -7.30 -5.41 -10.69
N LYS A 149 -7.05 -4.93 -9.48
CA LYS A 149 -6.92 -3.49 -9.19
C LYS A 149 -5.66 -2.89 -9.80
N ARG A 150 -4.57 -3.68 -9.91
CA ARG A 150 -3.30 -3.26 -10.51
C ARG A 150 -3.28 -3.35 -12.03
N LYS A 151 -4.24 -4.08 -12.62
CA LYS A 151 -4.40 -4.25 -14.08
C LYS A 151 -5.57 -3.44 -14.62
N HIS A 152 -6.08 -2.49 -13.88
CA HIS A 152 -7.19 -1.64 -14.29
C HIS A 152 -6.70 -0.42 -15.11
N PRO A 153 -7.42 0.02 -16.15
CA PRO A 153 -8.63 -0.59 -16.70
C PRO A 153 -8.34 -1.88 -17.49
N ILE A 154 -9.29 -2.81 -17.49
CA ILE A 154 -9.25 -3.98 -18.36
C ILE A 154 -9.69 -3.53 -19.75
N VAL A 155 -8.82 -3.68 -20.72
CA VAL A 155 -9.07 -3.26 -22.12
C VAL A 155 -9.00 -4.51 -22.99
N ILE A 156 -9.98 -4.65 -23.89
CA ILE A 156 -9.94 -5.66 -24.94
C ILE A 156 -8.99 -5.16 -26.02
N ASN A 157 -7.92 -5.90 -26.29
CA ASN A 157 -6.98 -5.55 -27.33
C ASN A 157 -7.61 -5.73 -28.71
N ARG A 158 -7.28 -4.83 -29.63
CA ARG A 158 -7.77 -4.93 -31.02
C ARG A 158 -7.37 -6.25 -31.68
N GLU A 159 -6.20 -6.77 -31.36
CA GLU A 159 -5.66 -8.01 -31.89
C GLU A 159 -6.47 -9.24 -31.48
N ASP A 160 -7.09 -9.23 -30.30
CA ASP A 160 -7.99 -10.29 -29.83
C ASP A 160 -9.31 -10.34 -30.63
N TYR A 161 -9.62 -9.28 -31.39
CA TYR A 161 -10.81 -9.13 -32.21
C TYR A 161 -10.58 -9.45 -33.69
N MET A 162 -9.33 -9.52 -34.14
CA MET A 162 -8.95 -9.65 -35.55
C MET A 162 -8.47 -11.05 -35.94
N THR A 163 -8.89 -12.08 -35.19
CA THR A 163 -8.76 -13.46 -35.68
C THR A 163 -9.82 -13.70 -36.75
N GLU A 164 -9.36 -13.77 -38.00
CA GLU A 164 -10.10 -14.14 -39.21
C GLU A 164 -10.66 -12.97 -40.05
N TYR A 165 -9.78 -12.37 -40.82
CA TYR A 165 -10.09 -11.93 -42.20
C TYR A 165 -9.00 -12.46 -43.12
#